data_85358e0dd349ec308286a37b94d15ef1
#
_entry.id   85358e0dd349ec308286a37b94d15ef1
#
_cell.length_a   1.000
_cell.length_b   1.000
_cell.length_c   1.000
_cell.angle_alpha   90.00
_cell.angle_beta   90.00
_cell.angle_gamma   90.00
#
_symmetry.space_group_name_H-M   'P 1'
#
loop_
_entity.id
_entity.type
_entity.pdbx_description
1 polymer ?
#
loop_
_entity_poly.entity_id
_entity_poly.type
_entity_poly.pdbx_seq_one_letter_code
_entity_poly.pdbx_strand_id
1 'polypeptide(L)'
;MKKLMFALVVTLLFTVAAVAQDVPKFEIPVGFSFVNVHPNLSPVTSFNIFGGGGGFVYNVTPWIGIKADFMGYTQGSGLKNQLVNNTIPLTYNVQGNVFTYMFGPQIKKHSGKFQPFGEALFGAAHSNAYANAYNNIHGLTSASSNNNAFAMEFGGGLDYAVTPHIQLRPVEVDYLYTRFGVNGTSYTGNQNNFKYFAGVNFTFGGK
;
A
#
# COMPACT_ATOMS: atom_id res chain seq x y z
N MET A 1 27.21 28.20 8.29
CA MET A 1 27.37 26.81 7.86
C MET A 1 26.04 26.14 7.47
N LYS A 2 24.97 26.17 8.28
CA LYS A 2 23.66 25.55 7.93
C LYS A 2 23.03 26.09 6.64
N LYS A 3 23.09 27.40 6.39
CA LYS A 3 22.57 28.02 5.15
C LYS A 3 23.37 27.63 3.91
N LEU A 4 24.69 27.41 4.03
CA LEU A 4 25.54 26.97 2.94
C LEU A 4 25.29 25.50 2.57
N MET A 5 25.08 24.64 3.56
CA MET A 5 24.70 23.25 3.35
C MET A 5 23.31 23.14 2.68
N PHE A 6 22.35 23.96 3.09
CA PHE A 6 21.02 24.00 2.49
C PHE A 6 21.10 24.45 1.01
N ALA A 7 21.87 25.51 0.73
CA ALA A 7 22.11 25.98 -0.63
C ALA A 7 22.82 24.91 -1.50
N LEU A 8 23.81 24.19 -0.94
CA LEU A 8 24.50 23.13 -1.64
C LEU A 8 23.58 21.95 -2.00
N VAL A 9 22.73 21.54 -1.06
CA VAL A 9 21.73 20.48 -1.27
C VAL A 9 20.70 20.90 -2.32
N VAL A 10 20.21 22.13 -2.27
CA VAL A 10 19.28 22.68 -3.27
C VAL A 10 19.94 22.76 -4.64
N THR A 11 21.20 23.19 -4.73
CA THR A 11 21.94 23.28 -5.99
C THR A 11 22.21 21.88 -6.58
N LEU A 12 22.53 20.88 -5.73
CA LEU A 12 22.69 19.48 -6.17
C LEU A 12 21.39 18.90 -6.73
N LEU A 13 20.24 19.26 -6.17
CA LEU A 13 18.92 18.83 -6.66
C LEU A 13 18.57 19.41 -8.03
N PHE A 14 19.08 20.60 -8.38
CA PHE A 14 18.83 21.23 -9.68
C PHE A 14 19.78 20.76 -10.78
N THR A 15 20.98 20.26 -10.46
CA THR A 15 21.95 19.79 -11.49
C THR A 15 21.60 18.43 -12.09
N VAL A 16 20.68 17.66 -11.48
CA VAL A 16 20.24 16.36 -12.00
C VAL A 16 19.23 16.50 -13.17
N ALA A 17 18.71 17.68 -13.44
CA ALA A 17 17.68 17.94 -14.46
C ALA A 17 18.17 17.93 -15.93
N ALA A 18 19.46 17.69 -16.20
CA ALA A 18 20.06 17.92 -17.52
C ALA A 18 20.37 16.65 -18.33
N VAL A 19 19.88 15.48 -17.96
CA VAL A 19 19.97 14.30 -18.82
C VAL A 19 18.61 14.09 -19.45
N ALA A 20 18.44 14.51 -20.69
CA ALA A 20 17.29 14.21 -21.53
C ALA A 20 17.26 12.71 -21.84
N GLN A 21 16.90 11.91 -20.85
CA GLN A 21 16.47 10.54 -21.04
C GLN A 21 14.99 10.58 -21.41
N ASP A 22 14.63 9.69 -22.29
CA ASP A 22 13.24 9.45 -22.77
C ASP A 22 12.41 8.78 -21.67
N VAL A 23 12.22 9.50 -20.56
CA VAL A 23 11.55 9.02 -19.36
C VAL A 23 10.09 9.45 -19.41
N PRO A 24 9.14 8.52 -19.20
CA PRO A 24 7.73 8.87 -19.17
C PRO A 24 7.46 9.92 -18.07
N LYS A 25 6.69 10.93 -18.42
CA LYS A 25 6.29 11.99 -17.47
C LYS A 25 5.29 11.48 -16.46
N PHE A 26 4.39 10.60 -16.91
CA PHE A 26 3.30 10.05 -16.12
C PHE A 26 3.29 8.53 -16.23
N GLU A 27 2.95 7.88 -15.13
CA GLU A 27 2.74 6.44 -15.08
C GLU A 27 1.44 6.14 -14.33
N ILE A 28 0.71 5.13 -14.79
CA ILE A 28 -0.56 4.67 -14.21
C ILE A 28 -0.47 3.16 -14.00
N PRO A 29 0.03 2.70 -12.86
CA PRO A 29 -0.05 1.29 -12.48
C PRO A 29 -1.50 0.93 -12.11
N VAL A 30 -1.98 -0.20 -12.63
CA VAL A 30 -3.29 -0.76 -12.33
C VAL A 30 -3.12 -2.27 -12.16
N GLY A 31 -3.73 -2.84 -11.14
CA GLY A 31 -3.58 -4.26 -10.94
C GLY A 31 -4.35 -4.84 -9.77
N PHE A 32 -4.00 -6.07 -9.46
CA PHE A 32 -4.52 -6.86 -8.38
C PHE A 32 -3.54 -6.85 -7.20
N SER A 33 -4.09 -6.84 -6.00
CA SER A 33 -3.30 -6.85 -4.77
C SER A 33 -3.81 -7.87 -3.77
N PHE A 34 -2.89 -8.42 -3.04
CA PHE A 34 -3.08 -9.33 -1.94
C PHE A 34 -2.40 -8.76 -0.70
N VAL A 35 -3.11 -8.75 0.44
CA VAL A 35 -2.53 -8.32 1.72
C VAL A 35 -2.72 -9.41 2.76
N ASN A 36 -1.63 -9.82 3.36
CA ASN A 36 -1.64 -10.66 4.57
C ASN A 36 -1.67 -9.73 5.78
N VAL A 37 -2.82 -9.66 6.42
CA VAL A 37 -3.09 -8.77 7.55
C VAL A 37 -2.75 -9.49 8.85
N HIS A 38 -1.92 -8.85 9.67
CA HIS A 38 -1.61 -9.29 11.03
C HIS A 38 -2.27 -8.35 12.03
N PRO A 39 -3.52 -8.60 12.41
CA PRO A 39 -4.20 -7.80 13.43
C PRO A 39 -3.57 -8.08 14.77
N ASN A 40 -3.24 -7.04 15.51
CA ASN A 40 -2.81 -7.22 16.90
C ASN A 40 -4.04 -7.46 17.79
N LEU A 41 -4.81 -8.49 17.48
CA LEU A 41 -6.10 -8.79 18.12
C LEU A 41 -6.19 -10.28 18.43
N SER A 42 -5.87 -10.66 19.67
CA SER A 42 -6.07 -12.05 20.12
C SER A 42 -7.58 -12.42 20.11
N PRO A 43 -7.98 -13.59 19.60
CA PRO A 43 -7.17 -14.73 19.20
C PRO A 43 -6.81 -14.78 17.69
N VAL A 44 -7.05 -13.74 16.94
CA VAL A 44 -6.81 -13.70 15.49
C VAL A 44 -5.32 -13.46 15.22
N THR A 45 -4.64 -14.40 14.56
CA THR A 45 -3.21 -14.28 14.26
C THR A 45 -2.95 -13.57 12.94
N SER A 46 -3.62 -13.98 11.87
CA SER A 46 -3.52 -13.34 10.56
C SER A 46 -4.69 -13.74 9.66
N PHE A 47 -4.97 -12.92 8.66
CA PHE A 47 -5.92 -13.23 7.60
C PHE A 47 -5.53 -12.53 6.29
N ASN A 48 -6.09 -13.03 5.19
CA ASN A 48 -5.78 -12.53 3.87
C ASN A 48 -6.96 -11.72 3.32
N ILE A 49 -6.66 -10.59 2.71
CA ILE A 49 -7.60 -9.79 1.93
C ILE A 49 -7.09 -9.66 0.52
N PHE A 50 -8.03 -9.60 -0.41
CA PHE A 50 -7.75 -9.50 -1.84
C PHE A 50 -8.42 -8.25 -2.38
N GLY A 51 -7.78 -7.65 -3.35
CA GLY A 51 -8.32 -6.44 -3.92
C GLY A 51 -7.61 -6.02 -5.18
N GLY A 52 -7.79 -4.78 -5.51
CA GLY A 52 -7.13 -4.18 -6.63
C GLY A 52 -7.27 -2.67 -6.58
N GLY A 53 -6.60 -2.04 -7.47
CA GLY A 53 -6.61 -0.60 -7.57
C GLY A 53 -5.58 -0.12 -8.56
N GLY A 54 -5.15 1.10 -8.36
CA GLY A 54 -4.13 1.70 -9.18
C GLY A 54 -3.61 2.98 -8.59
N GLY A 55 -2.56 3.47 -9.24
CA GLY A 55 -1.88 4.68 -8.81
C GLY A 55 -1.68 5.65 -9.97
N PHE A 56 -1.13 6.76 -9.61
CA PHE A 56 -0.66 7.77 -10.54
C PHE A 56 0.73 8.20 -10.09
N VAL A 57 1.72 8.12 -10.99
CA VAL A 57 3.08 8.58 -10.73
C VAL A 57 3.40 9.75 -11.65
N TYR A 58 3.87 10.84 -11.07
CA TYR A 58 4.45 11.97 -11.79
C TYR A 58 5.97 11.96 -11.61
N ASN A 59 6.71 11.71 -12.68
CA ASN A 59 8.16 11.69 -12.66
C ASN A 59 8.71 13.12 -12.68
N VAL A 60 9.21 13.57 -11.53
CA VAL A 60 9.79 14.90 -11.34
C VAL A 60 11.19 14.95 -11.96
N THR A 61 11.93 13.85 -11.84
CA THR A 61 13.25 13.66 -12.42
C THR A 61 13.31 12.29 -13.11
N PRO A 62 14.37 11.96 -13.87
CA PRO A 62 14.53 10.63 -14.45
C PRO A 62 14.54 9.46 -13.45
N TRP A 63 14.72 9.74 -12.17
CA TRP A 63 14.86 8.73 -11.10
C TRP A 63 13.82 8.85 -10.01
N ILE A 64 13.20 10.02 -9.85
CA ILE A 64 12.33 10.33 -8.73
C ILE A 64 10.97 10.73 -9.26
N GLY A 65 9.95 9.99 -8.85
CA GLY A 65 8.54 10.29 -9.05
C GLY A 65 7.82 10.56 -7.73
N ILE A 66 6.65 11.14 -7.84
CA ILE A 66 5.69 11.26 -6.75
C ILE A 66 4.51 10.37 -7.11
N LYS A 67 4.21 9.39 -6.27
CA LYS A 67 3.12 8.42 -6.45
C LYS A 67 1.93 8.79 -5.57
N ALA A 68 0.74 8.72 -6.13
CA ALA A 68 -0.52 8.58 -5.41
C ALA A 68 -1.06 7.19 -5.68
N ASP A 69 -1.44 6.44 -4.64
CA ASP A 69 -1.89 5.06 -4.71
C ASP A 69 -3.26 4.89 -4.06
N PHE A 70 -4.17 4.21 -4.75
CA PHE A 70 -5.55 4.00 -4.32
C PHE A 70 -5.90 2.53 -4.47
N MET A 71 -6.10 1.85 -3.33
CA MET A 71 -6.40 0.43 -3.32
C MET A 71 -7.68 0.15 -2.57
N GLY A 72 -8.46 -0.80 -3.08
CA GLY A 72 -9.64 -1.33 -2.44
C GLY A 72 -9.51 -2.82 -2.23
N TYR A 73 -9.78 -3.28 -1.01
CA TYR A 73 -9.71 -4.68 -0.62
C TYR A 73 -11.03 -5.13 -0.07
N THR A 74 -11.36 -6.38 -0.34
CA THR A 74 -12.51 -7.05 0.27
C THR A 74 -12.08 -8.39 0.83
N GLN A 75 -12.71 -8.79 1.90
CA GLN A 75 -12.57 -10.14 2.41
C GLN A 75 -13.77 -10.95 1.92
N GLY A 76 -13.52 -11.85 0.98
CA GLY A 76 -14.49 -12.85 0.58
C GLY A 76 -14.61 -13.93 1.64
N SER A 77 -15.84 -14.20 2.08
CA SER A 77 -16.27 -15.30 2.94
C SER A 77 -15.30 -15.69 4.08
N GLY A 78 -15.64 -15.22 5.26
CA GLY A 78 -15.32 -15.70 6.58
C GLY A 78 -13.99 -16.38 6.86
N LEU A 79 -13.30 -15.92 7.89
CA LEU A 79 -12.27 -16.71 8.58
C LEU A 79 -12.95 -18.00 9.10
N LYS A 80 -12.96 -19.03 8.25
CA LYS A 80 -13.45 -20.34 8.66
C LYS A 80 -12.40 -20.98 9.54
N ASN A 81 -12.78 -21.23 10.80
CA ASN A 81 -12.08 -22.12 11.73
C ASN A 81 -10.62 -21.74 12.05
N GLN A 82 -10.40 -20.64 12.73
CA GLN A 82 -9.19 -20.55 13.57
C GLN A 82 -9.50 -21.22 14.92
N LEU A 83 -8.78 -22.30 15.19
CA LEU A 83 -8.83 -22.97 16.48
C LEU A 83 -8.18 -22.08 17.54
N VAL A 84 -8.98 -21.55 18.42
CA VAL A 84 -8.50 -20.92 19.65
C VAL A 84 -8.24 -22.02 20.65
N ASN A 85 -6.96 -22.23 20.97
CA ASN A 85 -6.51 -23.19 21.98
C ASN A 85 -7.07 -24.61 21.85
N ASN A 86 -7.15 -25.15 20.65
CA ASN A 86 -7.49 -26.54 20.33
C ASN A 86 -8.80 -27.08 20.97
N THR A 87 -9.65 -26.23 21.55
CA THR A 87 -10.77 -26.73 22.37
C THR A 87 -12.15 -26.27 21.89
N ILE A 88 -12.26 -25.15 21.15
CA ILE A 88 -13.57 -24.66 20.65
C ILE A 88 -13.38 -24.04 19.26
N PRO A 89 -14.04 -24.55 18.21
CA PRO A 89 -14.04 -23.90 16.90
C PRO A 89 -14.91 -22.63 16.97
N LEU A 90 -14.27 -21.46 17.04
CA LEU A 90 -14.93 -20.19 16.91
C LEU A 90 -14.83 -19.74 15.43
N THR A 91 -15.97 -19.67 14.77
CA THR A 91 -16.05 -19.12 13.41
C THR A 91 -16.27 -17.63 13.50
N TYR A 92 -15.22 -16.84 13.22
CA TYR A 92 -15.34 -15.39 13.11
C TYR A 92 -15.67 -15.01 11.68
N ASN A 93 -16.76 -14.32 11.50
CA ASN A 93 -17.15 -13.77 10.21
C ASN A 93 -16.62 -12.32 10.12
N VAL A 94 -15.42 -12.14 9.60
CA VAL A 94 -14.86 -10.81 9.37
C VAL A 94 -15.17 -10.43 7.93
N GLN A 95 -16.34 -9.82 7.73
CA GLN A 95 -16.72 -9.23 6.45
C GLN A 95 -16.45 -7.73 6.50
N GLY A 96 -15.82 -7.20 5.45
CA GLY A 96 -15.63 -5.77 5.35
C GLY A 96 -14.72 -5.39 4.20
N ASN A 97 -14.72 -4.11 3.95
CA ASN A 97 -13.88 -3.48 2.93
C ASN A 97 -12.78 -2.67 3.61
N VAL A 98 -11.61 -2.65 2.98
CA VAL A 98 -10.49 -1.78 3.35
C VAL A 98 -10.12 -0.97 2.14
N PHE A 99 -10.03 0.33 2.30
CA PHE A 99 -9.53 1.25 1.27
C PHE A 99 -8.29 1.93 1.78
N THR A 100 -7.25 2.02 0.94
CA THR A 100 -6.03 2.76 1.25
C THR A 100 -5.84 3.91 0.28
N TYR A 101 -5.40 5.04 0.80
CA TYR A 101 -5.10 6.27 0.07
C TYR A 101 -3.71 6.71 0.49
N MET A 102 -2.73 6.47 -0.38
CA MET A 102 -1.32 6.64 -0.05
C MET A 102 -0.66 7.61 -1.01
N PHE A 103 0.34 8.33 -0.52
CA PHE A 103 1.04 9.32 -1.29
C PHE A 103 2.50 9.42 -0.83
N GLY A 104 3.44 9.51 -1.77
CA GLY A 104 4.85 9.65 -1.41
C GLY A 104 5.82 9.51 -2.57
N PRO A 105 7.12 9.52 -2.29
CA PRO A 105 8.16 9.37 -3.29
C PRO A 105 8.30 7.93 -3.79
N GLN A 106 8.59 7.81 -5.08
CA GLN A 106 9.03 6.60 -5.73
C GLN A 106 10.37 6.86 -6.41
N ILE A 107 11.32 5.95 -6.26
CA ILE A 107 12.59 5.97 -6.98
C ILE A 107 12.56 4.81 -7.97
N LYS A 108 12.77 5.09 -9.25
CA LYS A 108 12.68 4.09 -10.32
C LYS A 108 13.82 4.26 -11.32
N LYS A 109 14.35 3.13 -11.78
CA LYS A 109 15.32 3.11 -12.89
C LYS A 109 14.56 2.94 -14.21
N HIS A 110 14.45 4.00 -15.01
CA HIS A 110 13.75 4.00 -16.29
C HIS A 110 14.61 3.56 -17.48
N SER A 111 15.60 2.71 -17.30
CA SER A 111 16.53 2.29 -18.35
C SER A 111 16.46 0.78 -18.57
N GLY A 112 16.39 0.39 -19.85
CA GLY A 112 16.31 -1.00 -20.25
C GLY A 112 14.94 -1.63 -20.06
N LYS A 113 14.86 -2.96 -20.27
CA LYS A 113 13.61 -3.70 -20.13
C LYS A 113 13.20 -3.93 -18.68
N PHE A 114 14.16 -4.09 -17.78
CA PHE A 114 13.92 -4.31 -16.35
C PHE A 114 14.13 -3.00 -15.61
N GLN A 115 13.07 -2.52 -15.01
CA GLN A 115 12.98 -1.23 -14.34
C GLN A 115 12.61 -1.41 -12.87
N PRO A 116 13.60 -1.69 -12.00
CA PRO A 116 13.37 -1.80 -10.57
C PRO A 116 12.98 -0.44 -9.99
N PHE A 117 12.10 -0.48 -8.98
CA PHE A 117 11.68 0.70 -8.22
C PHE A 117 11.57 0.39 -6.74
N GLY A 118 11.66 1.45 -5.94
CA GLY A 118 11.36 1.44 -4.50
C GLY A 118 10.51 2.64 -4.15
N GLU A 119 9.70 2.51 -3.12
CA GLU A 119 8.78 3.57 -2.72
C GLU A 119 8.57 3.66 -1.23
N ALA A 120 8.18 4.85 -0.79
CA ALA A 120 7.79 5.13 0.58
C ALA A 120 6.54 6.01 0.55
N LEU A 121 5.40 5.44 0.92
CA LEU A 121 4.11 6.10 0.83
C LEU A 121 3.52 6.29 2.23
N PHE A 122 2.81 7.40 2.42
CA PHE A 122 2.14 7.76 3.66
C PHE A 122 0.71 8.18 3.36
N GLY A 123 -0.22 7.88 4.26
CA GLY A 123 -1.61 8.24 4.02
C GLY A 123 -2.55 7.68 5.06
N ALA A 124 -3.70 7.24 4.59
CA ALA A 124 -4.75 6.72 5.44
C ALA A 124 -5.31 5.40 4.89
N ALA A 125 -5.76 4.56 5.80
CA ALA A 125 -6.57 3.41 5.52
C ALA A 125 -7.95 3.58 6.14
N HIS A 126 -8.99 3.26 5.38
CA HIS A 126 -10.37 3.25 5.84
C HIS A 126 -10.89 1.81 5.88
N SER A 127 -11.41 1.37 7.02
CA SER A 127 -11.90 0.01 7.16
C SER A 127 -13.16 -0.07 8.02
N ASN A 128 -14.10 -0.88 7.59
CA ASN A 128 -15.23 -1.34 8.41
C ASN A 128 -15.05 -2.79 8.92
N ALA A 129 -14.08 -3.52 8.37
CA ALA A 129 -13.82 -4.92 8.72
C ALA A 129 -13.37 -5.09 10.18
N TYR A 130 -12.62 -4.12 10.69
CA TYR A 130 -12.05 -4.19 12.04
C TYR A 130 -13.09 -4.12 13.15
N ALA A 131 -14.02 -3.22 13.05
CA ALA A 131 -15.08 -3.10 14.02
C ALA A 131 -16.01 -4.31 13.98
N ASN A 132 -16.27 -4.86 12.79
CA ASN A 132 -17.05 -6.10 12.65
C ASN A 132 -16.33 -7.27 13.31
N ALA A 133 -15.02 -7.42 13.15
CA ALA A 133 -14.23 -8.44 13.83
C ALA A 133 -14.25 -8.28 15.34
N TYR A 134 -14.02 -7.06 15.83
CA TYR A 134 -14.03 -6.76 17.26
C TYR A 134 -15.39 -7.04 17.89
N ASN A 135 -16.47 -6.62 17.25
CA ASN A 135 -17.85 -6.86 17.72
C ASN A 135 -18.16 -8.35 17.81
N ASN A 136 -17.79 -9.12 16.80
CA ASN A 136 -18.02 -10.57 16.76
C ASN A 136 -17.25 -11.32 17.86
N ILE A 137 -16.02 -10.88 18.16
CA ILE A 137 -15.19 -11.49 19.21
C ILE A 137 -15.74 -11.19 20.62
N HIS A 138 -16.26 -9.99 20.83
CA HIS A 138 -16.69 -9.53 22.15
C HIS A 138 -18.22 -9.60 22.36
N GLY A 139 -18.96 -10.10 21.38
CA GLY A 139 -20.45 -10.18 21.47
C GLY A 139 -21.14 -8.81 21.51
N LEU A 140 -20.49 -7.77 20.99
CA LEU A 140 -21.01 -6.41 21.01
C LEU A 140 -21.73 -6.11 19.69
N THR A 141 -22.87 -5.42 19.78
CA THR A 141 -23.68 -5.05 18.60
C THR A 141 -23.51 -3.60 18.15
N SER A 142 -22.68 -2.80 18.82
CA SER A 142 -22.75 -1.34 18.74
C SER A 142 -21.42 -0.60 18.59
N ALA A 143 -20.28 -1.26 18.34
CA ALA A 143 -19.08 -0.49 18.04
C ALA A 143 -19.21 0.13 16.64
N SER A 144 -19.17 1.45 16.57
CA SER A 144 -19.23 2.19 15.32
C SER A 144 -18.06 1.82 14.40
N SER A 145 -18.39 1.43 13.19
CA SER A 145 -17.52 0.70 12.27
C SER A 145 -16.71 1.57 11.29
N ASN A 146 -16.69 2.86 11.47
CA ASN A 146 -16.03 3.75 10.54
C ASN A 146 -14.70 4.21 11.12
N ASN A 147 -13.64 3.46 10.83
CA ASN A 147 -12.31 3.78 11.32
C ASN A 147 -11.40 4.21 10.19
N ASN A 148 -10.95 5.47 10.27
CA ASN A 148 -9.80 5.94 9.53
C ASN A 148 -8.56 5.71 10.39
N ALA A 149 -7.54 5.13 9.79
CA ALA A 149 -6.27 4.86 10.41
C ALA A 149 -5.15 5.53 9.64
N PHE A 150 -4.12 5.95 10.35
CA PHE A 150 -2.86 6.28 9.69
C PHE A 150 -2.29 5.03 9.05
N ALA A 151 -1.78 5.19 7.83
CA ALA A 151 -1.13 4.13 7.08
C ALA A 151 0.19 4.62 6.48
N MET A 152 1.15 3.72 6.40
CA MET A 152 2.40 3.94 5.67
C MET A 152 2.84 2.64 5.00
N GLU A 153 3.53 2.80 3.87
CA GLU A 153 3.95 1.70 3.03
C GLU A 153 5.38 1.91 2.57
N PHE A 154 6.18 0.85 2.67
CA PHE A 154 7.58 0.85 2.23
C PHE A 154 7.84 -0.44 1.46
N GLY A 155 8.34 -0.28 0.26
CA GLY A 155 8.64 -1.45 -0.53
C GLY A 155 9.14 -1.11 -1.91
N GLY A 156 8.83 -1.98 -2.86
CA GLY A 156 9.21 -1.80 -4.23
C GLY A 156 8.98 -3.04 -5.07
N GLY A 157 9.34 -2.92 -6.33
CA GLY A 157 9.05 -3.95 -7.31
C GLY A 157 9.88 -3.82 -8.56
N LEU A 158 9.38 -4.51 -9.57
CA LEU A 158 10.02 -4.58 -10.88
C LEU A 158 8.96 -4.37 -11.96
N ASP A 159 9.22 -3.42 -12.85
CA ASP A 159 8.48 -3.27 -14.10
C ASP A 159 9.27 -3.85 -15.25
N TYR A 160 8.60 -4.56 -16.15
CA TYR A 160 9.16 -5.09 -17.39
C TYR A 160 8.54 -4.34 -18.57
N ALA A 161 9.36 -3.56 -19.29
CA ALA A 161 8.93 -2.80 -20.46
C ALA A 161 8.61 -3.73 -21.62
N VAL A 162 7.33 -3.86 -21.98
CA VAL A 162 6.83 -4.64 -23.11
C VAL A 162 6.82 -3.77 -24.37
N THR A 163 6.30 -2.54 -24.22
CA THR A 163 6.29 -1.51 -25.26
C THR A 163 6.74 -0.17 -24.65
N PRO A 164 6.95 0.89 -25.44
CA PRO A 164 7.22 2.21 -24.90
C PRO A 164 6.14 2.77 -23.95
N HIS A 165 4.92 2.26 -24.05
CA HIS A 165 3.76 2.77 -23.29
C HIS A 165 3.16 1.74 -22.31
N ILE A 166 3.64 0.49 -22.32
CA ILE A 166 3.09 -0.58 -21.49
C ILE A 166 4.22 -1.35 -20.84
N GLN A 167 4.14 -1.45 -19.53
CA GLN A 167 5.04 -2.24 -18.70
C GLN A 167 4.23 -3.26 -17.91
N LEU A 168 4.70 -4.47 -17.80
CA LEU A 168 4.17 -5.46 -16.87
C LEU A 168 4.83 -5.23 -15.51
N ARG A 169 4.05 -5.25 -14.46
CA ARG A 169 4.51 -5.27 -13.07
C ARG A 169 4.24 -6.66 -12.49
N PRO A 170 5.16 -7.61 -12.66
CA PRO A 170 4.94 -8.96 -12.14
C PRO A 170 5.02 -9.04 -10.64
N VAL A 171 5.75 -8.12 -10.01
CA VAL A 171 5.97 -8.12 -8.57
C VAL A 171 6.19 -6.71 -8.03
N GLU A 172 5.40 -6.40 -7.01
CA GLU A 172 5.63 -5.31 -6.06
C GLU A 172 5.35 -5.89 -4.68
N VAL A 173 6.25 -5.66 -3.75
CA VAL A 173 6.18 -6.19 -2.39
C VAL A 173 6.40 -5.05 -1.42
N ASP A 174 5.45 -4.86 -0.52
CA ASP A 174 5.47 -3.76 0.40
C ASP A 174 5.18 -4.22 1.84
N TYR A 175 5.85 -3.59 2.76
CA TYR A 175 5.48 -3.58 4.14
C TYR A 175 4.44 -2.47 4.36
N LEU A 176 3.22 -2.87 4.69
CA LEU A 176 2.10 -1.97 4.94
C LEU A 176 1.82 -1.90 6.45
N TYR A 177 2.15 -0.78 7.05
CA TYR A 177 1.79 -0.49 8.43
C TYR A 177 0.47 0.27 8.48
N THR A 178 -0.44 -0.18 9.35
CA THR A 178 -1.70 0.51 9.63
C THR A 178 -1.94 0.59 11.14
N ARG A 179 -2.59 1.67 11.59
CA ARG A 179 -2.91 1.87 13.00
C ARG A 179 -4.41 2.05 13.16
N PHE A 180 -5.14 0.93 13.19
CA PHE A 180 -6.57 0.94 13.44
C PHE A 180 -6.87 0.96 14.94
N GLY A 181 -7.83 1.80 15.35
CA GLY A 181 -8.42 1.77 16.68
C GLY A 181 -9.88 1.33 16.60
N VAL A 182 -10.48 0.97 17.70
CA VAL A 182 -11.93 0.74 17.80
C VAL A 182 -12.53 1.86 18.66
N ASN A 183 -13.38 2.68 18.04
CA ASN A 183 -14.02 3.80 18.72
C ASN A 183 -14.85 3.31 19.92
N GLY A 184 -14.70 4.01 21.05
CA GLY A 184 -15.36 3.63 22.30
C GLY A 184 -14.61 2.60 23.15
N THR A 185 -13.42 2.17 22.71
CA THR A 185 -12.53 1.28 23.46
C THR A 185 -11.14 1.86 23.58
N SER A 186 -10.33 1.37 24.52
CA SER A 186 -8.91 1.69 24.62
C SER A 186 -8.02 0.93 23.60
N TYR A 187 -8.64 0.16 22.70
CA TYR A 187 -7.91 -0.64 21.73
C TYR A 187 -7.33 0.23 20.62
N THR A 188 -6.02 0.20 20.48
CA THR A 188 -5.27 0.77 19.36
C THR A 188 -4.37 -0.33 18.82
N GLY A 189 -4.73 -0.91 17.68
CA GLY A 189 -3.96 -2.00 17.06
C GLY A 189 -2.97 -1.48 16.03
N ASN A 190 -1.67 -1.61 16.32
CA ASN A 190 -0.65 -1.48 15.31
C ASN A 190 -0.59 -2.78 14.51
N GLN A 191 -0.66 -2.68 13.19
CA GLN A 191 -0.63 -3.83 12.30
C GLN A 191 0.55 -3.74 11.37
N ASN A 192 1.22 -4.87 11.26
CA ASN A 192 2.36 -5.04 10.37
C ASN A 192 1.93 -6.02 9.28
N ASN A 193 1.61 -5.49 8.12
CA ASN A 193 1.03 -6.27 7.04
C ASN A 193 2.04 -6.42 5.90
N PHE A 194 1.89 -7.51 5.16
CA PHE A 194 2.63 -7.76 3.93
C PHE A 194 1.68 -7.59 2.75
N LYS A 195 2.03 -6.71 1.82
CA LYS A 195 1.28 -6.46 0.59
C LYS A 195 2.06 -7.01 -0.60
N TYR A 196 1.36 -7.67 -1.49
CA TYR A 196 1.83 -8.03 -2.83
C TYR A 196 0.91 -7.39 -3.85
N PHE A 197 1.48 -6.83 -4.91
CA PHE A 197 0.76 -6.28 -6.04
C PHE A 197 1.35 -6.78 -7.34
N ALA A 198 0.48 -7.07 -8.31
CA ALA A 198 0.85 -7.38 -9.68
C ALA A 198 -0.14 -6.74 -10.66
N GLY A 199 0.37 -6.27 -11.79
CA GLY A 199 -0.48 -5.57 -12.74
C GLY A 199 0.23 -5.09 -14.00
N VAL A 200 -0.32 -4.02 -14.55
CA VAL A 200 0.19 -3.33 -15.73
C VAL A 200 0.40 -1.87 -15.39
N ASN A 201 1.51 -1.32 -15.85
CA ASN A 201 1.83 0.09 -15.71
C ASN A 201 1.80 0.76 -17.08
N PHE A 202 0.92 1.74 -17.25
CA PHE A 202 0.81 2.52 -18.48
C PHE A 202 1.66 3.78 -18.34
N THR A 203 2.46 4.08 -19.38
CA THR A 203 3.42 5.20 -19.35
C THR A 203 3.14 6.21 -20.46
N PHE A 204 3.23 7.49 -20.12
CA PHE A 204 2.87 8.60 -21.00
C PHE A 204 3.89 9.74 -20.90
N GLY A 205 3.98 10.55 -21.98
CA GLY A 205 4.77 11.79 -22.00
C GLY A 205 6.30 11.56 -22.09
N GLY A 206 6.75 10.38 -22.49
CA GLY A 206 8.10 10.16 -23.03
C GLY A 206 8.14 10.52 -24.52
N LYS A 207 9.30 10.97 -25.02
CA LYS A 207 9.51 11.20 -26.45
C LYS A 207 9.76 9.90 -27.18
#